data_b2e389b876a1be9b57124cd20727feb0
#
_entry.id   b2e389b876a1be9b57124cd20727feb0
#
_cell.length_a   1.000
_cell.length_b   1.000
_cell.length_c   1.000
_cell.angle_alpha   90.00
_cell.angle_beta   90.00
_cell.angle_gamma   90.00
#
_symmetry.space_group_name_H-M   'P 1'
#
loop_
_entity.id
_entity.type
_entity.pdbx_description
1 polymer ?
#
loop_
_entity_poly.entity_id
_entity_poly.type
_entity_poly.pdbx_seq_one_letter_code
_entity_poly.pdbx_strand_id
1 'polypeptide(L)'
;MGELFQLLKKGNTSAITAAIVNLVISIIKGAAYMFTGNVALFAETLHSLGDSANQFFVFIGSALSKKAPTERFPNGFGRLVNLVLLGAVLIVGIMSYETIKEGYMHILHPSESSYFWVSIGVLGISVILETFVLVKAMKEIMHEVGVEAKGLSFLYKSFTYFGKAKPATRLVFLEDLVATAGGVLAMIAIVISHLTNLHAAERIASILIGMMMLFVV
;
A
#
# COMPACT_ATOMS: atom_id res chain seq x y z
N MET A 1 -2.74 31.55 -6.62
CA MET A 1 -1.71 30.52 -6.27
C MET A 1 -1.33 30.52 -4.78
N GLY A 2 -1.27 31.66 -4.08
CA GLY A 2 -0.87 31.75 -2.67
C GLY A 2 -1.79 31.06 -1.68
N GLU A 3 -3.12 31.10 -1.87
CA GLU A 3 -4.10 30.52 -0.94
C GLU A 3 -4.06 28.97 -0.94
N LEU A 4 -3.95 28.36 -2.13
CA LEU A 4 -3.82 26.93 -2.27
C LEU A 4 -2.52 26.41 -1.62
N PHE A 5 -1.41 27.13 -1.83
CA PHE A 5 -0.12 26.76 -1.25
C PHE A 5 -0.13 26.89 0.30
N GLN A 6 -0.80 27.88 0.84
CA GLN A 6 -0.98 28.02 2.27
C GLN A 6 -1.88 26.94 2.88
N LEU A 7 -2.89 26.47 2.14
CA LEU A 7 -3.74 25.35 2.55
C LEU A 7 -2.95 24.02 2.54
N LEU A 8 -2.16 23.76 1.50
CA LEU A 8 -1.33 22.58 1.42
C LEU A 8 -0.30 22.51 2.56
N LYS A 9 0.26 23.64 2.98
CA LYS A 9 1.13 23.70 4.18
C LYS A 9 0.44 23.26 5.48
N LYS A 10 -0.89 23.32 5.54
CA LYS A 10 -1.67 22.84 6.68
C LYS A 10 -2.03 21.34 6.57
N GLY A 11 -1.72 20.69 5.47
CA GLY A 11 -1.94 19.26 5.27
C GLY A 11 -1.17 18.40 6.27
N ASN A 12 -1.51 17.12 6.32
CA ASN A 12 -0.81 16.15 7.17
C ASN A 12 0.57 15.84 6.58
N THR A 13 1.63 16.37 7.20
CA THR A 13 3.02 16.16 6.78
C THR A 13 3.44 14.69 6.79
N SER A 14 2.89 13.88 7.71
CA SER A 14 3.17 12.45 7.74
C SER A 14 2.61 11.75 6.50
N ALA A 15 1.38 12.11 6.09
CA ALA A 15 0.75 11.53 4.90
C ALA A 15 1.52 11.89 3.61
N ILE A 16 1.92 13.16 3.42
CA ILE A 16 2.69 13.52 2.22
C ILE A 16 4.07 12.86 2.20
N THR A 17 4.72 12.71 3.35
CA THR A 17 6.00 12.01 3.44
C THR A 17 5.83 10.53 3.07
N ALA A 18 4.80 9.86 3.59
CA ALA A 18 4.48 8.48 3.25
C ALA A 18 4.17 8.33 1.75
N ALA A 19 3.37 9.25 1.18
CA ALA A 19 3.07 9.26 -0.25
C ALA A 19 4.34 9.33 -1.12
N ILE A 20 5.28 10.21 -0.78
CA ILE A 20 6.54 10.37 -1.52
C ILE A 20 7.41 9.11 -1.38
N VAL A 21 7.52 8.54 -0.19
CA VAL A 21 8.31 7.32 0.05
C VAL A 21 7.74 6.15 -0.75
N ASN A 22 6.42 5.92 -0.70
CA ASN A 22 5.76 4.86 -1.45
C ASN A 22 5.85 5.09 -2.97
N LEU A 23 5.82 6.34 -3.43
CA LEU A 23 6.05 6.67 -4.84
C LEU A 23 7.46 6.28 -5.28
N VAL A 24 8.48 6.60 -4.49
CA VAL A 24 9.87 6.24 -4.81
C VAL A 24 10.03 4.72 -4.83
N ILE A 25 9.47 4.00 -3.86
CA ILE A 25 9.47 2.53 -3.81
C ILE A 25 8.78 1.96 -5.06
N SER A 26 7.60 2.50 -5.42
CA SER A 26 6.87 2.08 -6.62
C SER A 26 7.68 2.31 -7.90
N ILE A 27 8.38 3.44 -8.02
CA ILE A 27 9.26 3.71 -9.19
C ILE A 27 10.40 2.69 -9.25
N ILE A 28 11.03 2.37 -8.14
CA ILE A 28 12.11 1.36 -8.07
C ILE A 28 11.58 -0.03 -8.45
N LYS A 29 10.45 -0.46 -7.87
CA LYS A 29 9.79 -1.74 -8.19
C LYS A 29 9.37 -1.77 -9.68
N GLY A 30 8.79 -0.69 -10.19
CA GLY A 30 8.36 -0.55 -11.58
C GLY A 30 9.52 -0.61 -12.58
N ALA A 31 10.62 0.07 -12.29
CA ALA A 31 11.82 -0.03 -13.09
C ALA A 31 12.35 -1.47 -13.10
N ALA A 32 12.42 -2.12 -11.94
CA ALA A 32 12.83 -3.52 -11.86
C ALA A 32 11.88 -4.45 -12.64
N TYR A 33 10.56 -4.23 -12.59
CA TYR A 33 9.60 -4.94 -13.43
C TYR A 33 9.91 -4.78 -14.92
N MET A 34 10.16 -3.56 -15.39
CA MET A 34 10.48 -3.29 -16.79
C MET A 34 11.73 -4.05 -17.30
N PHE A 35 12.71 -4.28 -16.42
CA PHE A 35 13.91 -5.06 -16.76
C PHE A 35 13.68 -6.57 -16.62
N THR A 36 12.87 -7.01 -15.69
CA THR A 36 12.76 -8.45 -15.33
C THR A 36 11.57 -9.14 -15.99
N GLY A 37 10.52 -8.38 -16.37
CA GLY A 37 9.24 -8.94 -16.84
C GLY A 37 8.46 -9.71 -15.77
N ASN A 38 8.83 -9.59 -14.48
CA ASN A 38 8.25 -10.40 -13.41
C ASN A 38 6.88 -9.87 -12.98
N VAL A 39 5.81 -10.63 -13.22
CA VAL A 39 4.43 -10.19 -12.96
C VAL A 39 4.11 -10.03 -11.48
N ALA A 40 4.78 -10.77 -10.58
CA ALA A 40 4.61 -10.56 -9.15
C ALA A 40 5.24 -9.22 -8.70
N LEU A 41 6.35 -8.82 -9.32
CA LEU A 41 6.96 -7.51 -9.11
C LEU A 41 6.09 -6.37 -9.67
N PHE A 42 5.36 -6.60 -10.78
CA PHE A 42 4.35 -5.68 -11.27
C PHE A 42 3.22 -5.47 -10.26
N ALA A 43 2.68 -6.55 -9.69
CA ALA A 43 1.66 -6.50 -8.66
C ALA A 43 2.11 -5.64 -7.47
N GLU A 44 3.33 -5.86 -7.00
CA GLU A 44 3.93 -5.09 -5.90
C GLU A 44 4.20 -3.61 -6.28
N THR A 45 4.49 -3.34 -7.55
CA THR A 45 4.61 -1.97 -8.06
C THR A 45 3.28 -1.22 -7.94
N LEU A 46 2.19 -1.84 -8.43
CA LEU A 46 0.85 -1.24 -8.37
C LEU A 46 0.35 -1.11 -6.93
N HIS A 47 0.68 -2.07 -6.05
CA HIS A 47 0.37 -1.96 -4.63
C HIS A 47 1.02 -0.71 -4.00
N SER A 48 2.34 -0.56 -4.13
CA SER A 48 3.07 0.61 -3.61
C SER A 48 2.59 1.94 -4.23
N LEU A 49 2.17 1.91 -5.50
CA LEU A 49 1.59 3.08 -6.17
C LEU A 49 0.19 3.41 -5.60
N GLY A 50 -0.62 2.39 -5.30
CA GLY A 50 -1.91 2.52 -4.64
C GLY A 50 -1.78 3.16 -3.26
N ASP A 51 -0.83 2.70 -2.46
CA ASP A 51 -0.53 3.26 -1.14
C ASP A 51 -0.08 4.72 -1.23
N SER A 52 0.78 5.03 -2.21
CA SER A 52 1.18 6.41 -2.49
C SER A 52 -0.02 7.29 -2.82
N ALA A 53 -0.90 6.84 -3.72
CA ALA A 53 -2.11 7.56 -4.08
C ALA A 53 -3.03 7.76 -2.88
N ASN A 54 -3.29 6.70 -2.09
CA ASN A 54 -4.12 6.79 -0.89
C ASN A 54 -3.57 7.83 0.09
N GLN A 55 -2.28 7.79 0.41
CA GLN A 55 -1.63 8.75 1.31
C GLN A 55 -1.66 10.18 0.76
N PHE A 56 -1.54 10.35 -0.55
CA PHE A 56 -1.66 11.65 -1.20
C PHE A 56 -3.10 12.22 -1.07
N PHE A 57 -4.11 11.39 -1.26
CA PHE A 57 -5.50 11.80 -1.04
C PHE A 57 -5.79 12.12 0.43
N VAL A 58 -5.24 11.37 1.38
CA VAL A 58 -5.32 11.68 2.81
C VAL A 58 -4.68 13.05 3.10
N PHE A 59 -3.53 13.36 2.51
CA PHE A 59 -2.90 14.67 2.61
C PHE A 59 -3.80 15.79 2.09
N ILE A 60 -4.34 15.65 0.87
CA ILE A 60 -5.26 16.63 0.27
C ILE A 60 -6.51 16.79 1.15
N GLY A 61 -7.14 15.69 1.55
CA GLY A 61 -8.32 15.70 2.42
C GLY A 61 -8.07 16.43 3.73
N SER A 62 -6.92 16.17 4.36
CA SER A 62 -6.52 16.84 5.61
C SER A 62 -6.29 18.35 5.44
N ALA A 63 -5.77 18.77 4.29
CA ALA A 63 -5.59 20.17 3.96
C ALA A 63 -6.95 20.88 3.73
N LEU A 64 -7.83 20.24 2.94
CA LEU A 64 -9.17 20.76 2.66
C LEU A 64 -10.04 20.88 3.91
N SER A 65 -9.96 19.93 4.84
CA SER A 65 -10.73 19.96 6.09
C SER A 65 -10.43 21.20 6.96
N LYS A 66 -9.25 21.79 6.78
CA LYS A 66 -8.81 22.98 7.52
C LYS A 66 -9.18 24.31 6.84
N LYS A 67 -9.85 24.26 5.68
CA LYS A 67 -10.32 25.45 4.99
C LYS A 67 -11.53 26.03 5.73
N ALA A 68 -11.50 27.36 5.96
CA ALA A 68 -12.60 28.08 6.61
C ALA A 68 -13.90 27.97 5.80
N PRO A 69 -15.08 27.95 6.45
CA PRO A 69 -16.36 28.03 5.78
C PRO A 69 -16.43 29.21 4.83
N THR A 70 -17.18 29.08 3.77
CA THR A 70 -17.48 30.16 2.81
C THR A 70 -18.98 30.27 2.62
N GLU A 71 -19.47 31.38 2.03
CA GLU A 71 -20.90 31.53 1.73
C GLU A 71 -21.48 30.36 0.94
N ARG A 72 -20.70 29.78 0.04
CA ARG A 72 -21.07 28.61 -0.79
C ARG A 72 -20.99 27.27 -0.04
N PHE A 73 -20.17 27.20 1.01
CA PHE A 73 -19.97 26.04 1.88
C PHE A 73 -20.04 26.45 3.35
N PRO A 74 -21.23 26.79 3.86
CA PRO A 74 -21.38 27.31 5.22
C PRO A 74 -21.01 26.29 6.30
N ASN A 75 -21.15 24.99 6.02
CA ASN A 75 -20.76 23.91 6.92
C ASN A 75 -19.28 23.50 6.79
N GLY A 76 -18.47 24.31 6.07
CA GLY A 76 -17.07 24.02 5.80
C GLY A 76 -16.87 22.91 4.76
N PHE A 77 -15.63 22.45 4.65
CA PHE A 77 -15.19 21.55 3.59
C PHE A 77 -15.04 20.08 4.04
N GLY A 78 -15.46 19.74 5.26
CA GLY A 78 -15.33 18.38 5.80
C GLY A 78 -15.96 17.28 4.94
N ARG A 79 -17.08 17.56 4.27
CA ARG A 79 -17.71 16.59 3.35
C ARG A 79 -16.92 16.35 2.07
N LEU A 80 -16.11 17.31 1.62
CA LEU A 80 -15.23 17.13 0.48
C LEU A 80 -14.09 16.15 0.75
N VAL A 81 -13.70 16.00 2.02
CA VAL A 81 -12.73 14.97 2.43
C VAL A 81 -13.22 13.59 2.05
N ASN A 82 -14.50 13.27 2.28
CA ASN A 82 -15.08 11.98 1.91
C ASN A 82 -15.07 11.77 0.38
N LEU A 83 -15.30 12.81 -0.40
CA LEU A 83 -15.22 12.73 -1.87
C LEU A 83 -13.78 12.46 -2.34
N VAL A 84 -12.80 13.10 -1.69
CA VAL A 84 -11.38 12.89 -1.97
C VAL A 84 -10.97 11.45 -1.63
N LEU A 85 -11.40 10.93 -0.47
CA LEU A 85 -11.17 9.54 -0.07
C LEU A 85 -11.84 8.54 -1.02
N LEU A 86 -13.04 8.84 -1.53
CA LEU A 86 -13.67 8.02 -2.56
C LEU A 86 -12.82 7.93 -3.83
N GLY A 87 -12.15 9.03 -4.20
CA GLY A 87 -11.18 9.05 -5.30
C GLY A 87 -10.01 8.07 -5.06
N ALA A 88 -9.51 8.01 -3.83
CA ALA A 88 -8.46 7.05 -3.45
C ALA A 88 -8.95 5.60 -3.63
N VAL A 89 -10.13 5.27 -3.09
CA VAL A 89 -10.77 3.95 -3.22
C VAL A 89 -10.90 3.54 -4.69
N LEU A 90 -11.36 4.43 -5.56
CA LEU A 90 -11.49 4.14 -6.99
C LEU A 90 -10.13 3.86 -7.65
N ILE A 91 -9.09 4.63 -7.32
CA ILE A 91 -7.76 4.42 -7.89
C ILE A 91 -7.18 3.08 -7.45
N VAL A 92 -7.24 2.76 -6.16
CA VAL A 92 -6.75 1.47 -5.65
C VAL A 92 -7.57 0.32 -6.24
N GLY A 93 -8.87 0.47 -6.40
CA GLY A 93 -9.73 -0.51 -7.08
C GLY A 93 -9.32 -0.76 -8.54
N ILE A 94 -8.99 0.29 -9.29
CA ILE A 94 -8.47 0.18 -10.67
C ILE A 94 -7.12 -0.53 -10.68
N MET A 95 -6.21 -0.18 -9.78
CA MET A 95 -4.88 -0.82 -9.67
C MET A 95 -4.99 -2.30 -9.31
N SER A 96 -5.89 -2.63 -8.38
CA SER A 96 -6.23 -4.00 -8.01
C SER A 96 -6.74 -4.80 -9.21
N TYR A 97 -7.66 -4.23 -9.98
CA TYR A 97 -8.18 -4.84 -11.21
C TYR A 97 -7.07 -5.07 -12.24
N GLU A 98 -6.22 -4.07 -12.52
CA GLU A 98 -5.11 -4.22 -13.47
C GLU A 98 -4.09 -5.26 -12.99
N THR A 99 -3.83 -5.35 -11.68
CA THR A 99 -2.97 -6.38 -11.10
C THR A 99 -3.53 -7.80 -11.34
N ILE A 100 -4.83 -8.01 -11.09
CA ILE A 100 -5.49 -9.30 -11.32
C ILE A 100 -5.51 -9.64 -12.80
N LYS A 101 -5.87 -8.68 -13.65
CA LYS A 101 -5.92 -8.82 -15.10
C LYS A 101 -4.55 -9.20 -15.68
N GLU A 102 -3.48 -8.52 -15.28
CA GLU A 102 -2.14 -8.79 -15.74
C GLU A 102 -1.68 -10.19 -15.33
N GLY A 103 -1.89 -10.58 -14.07
CA GLY A 103 -1.65 -11.94 -13.61
C GLY A 103 -2.40 -12.98 -14.44
N TYR A 104 -3.67 -12.75 -14.74
CA TYR A 104 -4.49 -13.63 -15.56
C TYR A 104 -4.00 -13.68 -17.03
N MET A 105 -3.68 -12.53 -17.63
CA MET A 105 -3.14 -12.46 -19.00
C MET A 105 -1.81 -13.22 -19.13
N HIS A 106 -0.96 -13.16 -18.12
CA HIS A 106 0.28 -13.94 -18.10
C HIS A 106 0.04 -15.46 -17.93
N ILE A 107 -1.12 -15.89 -17.40
CA ILE A 107 -1.50 -17.32 -17.44
C ILE A 107 -1.83 -17.73 -18.87
N LEU A 108 -2.58 -16.90 -19.62
CA LEU A 108 -2.99 -17.19 -21.00
C LEU A 108 -1.82 -17.05 -21.99
N HIS A 109 -0.98 -16.04 -21.79
CA HIS A 109 0.18 -15.74 -22.66
C HIS A 109 1.45 -15.74 -21.81
N PRO A 110 2.03 -16.92 -21.56
CA PRO A 110 3.19 -17.05 -20.70
C PRO A 110 4.38 -16.26 -21.24
N SER A 111 4.94 -15.39 -20.43
CA SER A 111 6.27 -14.81 -20.63
C SER A 111 7.21 -15.31 -19.54
N GLU A 112 8.48 -15.48 -19.89
CA GLU A 112 9.52 -15.85 -18.93
C GLU A 112 10.01 -14.60 -18.23
N SER A 113 10.11 -14.67 -16.90
CA SER A 113 10.77 -13.66 -16.09
C SER A 113 12.28 -13.89 -16.11
N SER A 114 13.03 -12.79 -16.20
CA SER A 114 14.49 -12.81 -16.21
C SER A 114 15.05 -12.13 -14.96
N TYR A 115 16.36 -12.26 -14.73
CA TYR A 115 17.07 -11.51 -13.66
C TYR A 115 16.52 -11.76 -12.24
N PHE A 116 16.46 -13.04 -11.85
CA PHE A 116 16.05 -13.48 -10.50
C PHE A 116 16.63 -12.63 -9.37
N TRP A 117 17.93 -12.38 -9.36
CA TRP A 117 18.59 -11.64 -8.29
C TRP A 117 18.16 -10.18 -8.18
N VAL A 118 17.79 -9.55 -9.30
CA VAL A 118 17.26 -8.18 -9.30
C VAL A 118 15.88 -8.15 -8.64
N SER A 119 14.99 -9.08 -9.03
CA SER A 119 13.64 -9.19 -8.48
C SER A 119 13.68 -9.47 -6.97
N ILE A 120 14.46 -10.44 -6.53
CA ILE A 120 14.60 -10.79 -5.10
C ILE A 120 15.28 -9.66 -4.30
N GLY A 121 16.28 -8.99 -4.88
CA GLY A 121 16.96 -7.90 -4.21
C GLY A 121 16.03 -6.70 -3.97
N VAL A 122 15.27 -6.29 -4.97
CA VAL A 122 14.33 -5.16 -4.85
C VAL A 122 13.19 -5.51 -3.90
N LEU A 123 12.57 -6.68 -4.05
CA LEU A 123 11.50 -7.12 -3.14
C LEU A 123 12.00 -7.33 -1.72
N GLY A 124 13.19 -7.89 -1.53
CA GLY A 124 13.77 -8.11 -0.21
C GLY A 124 13.95 -6.80 0.56
N ILE A 125 14.49 -5.77 -0.10
CA ILE A 125 14.60 -4.43 0.51
C ILE A 125 13.22 -3.86 0.80
N SER A 126 12.25 -3.96 -0.13
CA SER A 126 10.89 -3.48 0.08
C SER A 126 10.21 -4.16 1.28
N VAL A 127 10.26 -5.49 1.37
CA VAL A 127 9.65 -6.26 2.46
C VAL A 127 10.26 -5.89 3.82
N ILE A 128 11.56 -5.62 3.88
CA ILE A 128 12.20 -5.15 5.13
C ILE A 128 11.62 -3.79 5.54
N LEU A 129 11.49 -2.85 4.60
CA LEU A 129 10.94 -1.53 4.88
C LEU A 129 9.45 -1.61 5.26
N GLU A 130 8.65 -2.37 4.54
CA GLU A 130 7.22 -2.60 4.81
C GLU A 130 7.02 -3.29 6.17
N THR A 131 7.85 -4.29 6.51
CA THR A 131 7.83 -4.94 7.83
C THR A 131 8.11 -3.95 8.95
N PHE A 132 9.04 -3.01 8.74
CA PHE A 132 9.32 -1.97 9.73
C PHE A 132 8.11 -1.05 9.95
N VAL A 133 7.42 -0.66 8.88
CA VAL A 133 6.19 0.15 8.95
C VAL A 133 5.06 -0.63 9.64
N LEU A 134 4.86 -1.89 9.27
CA LEU A 134 3.88 -2.77 9.91
C LEU A 134 4.11 -2.90 11.43
N VAL A 135 5.36 -3.10 11.84
CA VAL A 135 5.72 -3.15 13.28
C VAL A 135 5.38 -1.83 13.98
N LYS A 136 5.54 -0.70 13.31
CA LYS A 136 5.15 0.61 13.84
C LYS A 136 3.63 0.71 13.99
N ALA A 137 2.86 0.29 12.99
CA ALA A 137 1.39 0.25 13.07
C ALA A 137 0.89 -0.70 14.19
N MET A 138 1.52 -1.87 14.36
CA MET A 138 1.22 -2.78 15.47
C MET A 138 1.42 -2.13 16.84
N LYS A 139 2.52 -1.39 17.00
CA LYS A 139 2.80 -0.66 18.26
C LYS A 139 1.82 0.48 18.48
N GLU A 140 1.38 1.15 17.43
CA GLU A 140 0.37 2.21 17.51
C GLU A 140 -0.97 1.68 18.02
N ILE A 141 -1.43 0.52 17.53
CA ILE A 141 -2.62 -0.17 18.07
C ILE A 141 -2.47 -0.38 19.57
N MET A 142 -1.33 -0.89 20.02
CA MET A 142 -1.10 -1.16 21.44
C MET A 142 -1.12 0.13 22.27
N HIS A 143 -0.51 1.20 21.76
CA HIS A 143 -0.48 2.51 22.41
C HIS A 143 -1.89 3.10 22.53
N GLU A 144 -2.70 3.07 21.46
CA GLU A 144 -4.07 3.58 21.47
C GLU A 144 -4.99 2.86 22.45
N VAL A 145 -4.79 1.54 22.61
CA VAL A 145 -5.62 0.70 23.50
C VAL A 145 -5.11 0.74 24.95
N GLY A 146 -3.94 1.35 25.20
CA GLY A 146 -3.34 1.45 26.53
C GLY A 146 -2.84 0.10 27.07
N VAL A 147 -2.46 -0.83 26.20
CA VAL A 147 -1.96 -2.16 26.59
C VAL A 147 -0.46 -2.21 26.44
N GLU A 148 0.26 -2.42 27.53
CA GLU A 148 1.69 -2.63 27.48
C GLU A 148 2.03 -3.99 26.82
N ALA A 149 2.96 -3.95 25.88
CA ALA A 149 3.51 -5.13 25.24
C ALA A 149 5.00 -5.22 25.50
N LYS A 150 5.43 -6.23 26.25
CA LYS A 150 6.85 -6.51 26.51
C LYS A 150 7.42 -7.44 25.45
N GLY A 151 8.61 -7.08 24.91
CA GLY A 151 9.28 -7.87 23.89
C GLY A 151 8.42 -8.05 22.63
N LEU A 152 8.36 -9.25 22.07
CA LEU A 152 7.63 -9.57 20.84
C LEU A 152 6.12 -9.80 21.04
N SER A 153 5.59 -9.62 22.25
CA SER A 153 4.16 -9.86 22.52
C SER A 153 3.23 -8.91 21.77
N PHE A 154 3.73 -7.77 21.26
CA PHE A 154 2.94 -6.86 20.44
C PHE A 154 2.47 -7.51 19.12
N LEU A 155 3.20 -8.49 18.59
CA LEU A 155 2.83 -9.17 17.36
C LEU A 155 1.44 -9.81 17.46
N TYR A 156 1.20 -10.69 18.42
CA TYR A 156 -0.11 -11.33 18.57
C TYR A 156 -1.15 -10.42 19.24
N LYS A 157 -0.72 -9.54 20.16
CA LYS A 157 -1.64 -8.62 20.84
C LYS A 157 -2.26 -7.61 19.88
N SER A 158 -1.51 -7.11 18.88
CA SER A 158 -2.06 -6.18 17.89
C SER A 158 -3.26 -6.78 17.15
N PHE A 159 -3.24 -8.06 16.79
CA PHE A 159 -4.39 -8.76 16.20
C PHE A 159 -5.53 -8.92 17.21
N THR A 160 -5.23 -9.27 18.46
CA THR A 160 -6.25 -9.45 19.52
C THR A 160 -6.99 -8.15 19.82
N TYR A 161 -6.26 -7.03 19.84
CA TYR A 161 -6.82 -5.73 20.21
C TYR A 161 -7.17 -4.86 18.98
N PHE A 162 -6.97 -5.35 17.77
CA PHE A 162 -7.28 -4.66 16.52
C PHE A 162 -8.67 -4.02 16.48
N GLY A 163 -9.72 -4.75 16.91
CA GLY A 163 -11.09 -4.25 16.92
C GLY A 163 -11.35 -3.09 17.88
N LYS A 164 -10.44 -2.81 18.82
CA LYS A 164 -10.57 -1.72 19.80
C LYS A 164 -9.82 -0.45 19.40
N ALA A 165 -8.95 -0.51 18.38
CA ALA A 165 -8.24 0.65 17.86
C ALA A 165 -9.16 1.53 17.02
N LYS A 166 -8.77 2.80 16.83
CA LYS A 166 -9.51 3.74 15.98
C LYS A 166 -9.59 3.26 14.53
N PRO A 167 -10.67 3.57 13.81
CA PRO A 167 -10.83 3.14 12.41
C PRO A 167 -9.63 3.49 11.51
N ALA A 168 -9.06 4.69 11.66
CA ALA A 168 -7.91 5.11 10.88
C ALA A 168 -6.66 4.24 11.13
N THR A 169 -6.36 3.94 12.39
CA THR A 169 -5.22 3.08 12.76
C THR A 169 -5.42 1.65 12.29
N ARG A 170 -6.67 1.17 12.32
CA ARG A 170 -7.03 -0.17 11.79
C ARG A 170 -6.82 -0.26 10.29
N LEU A 171 -7.19 0.79 9.54
CA LEU A 171 -7.01 0.83 8.09
C LEU A 171 -5.51 0.79 7.74
N VAL A 172 -4.70 1.67 8.35
CA VAL A 172 -3.25 1.69 8.14
C VAL A 172 -2.61 0.33 8.47
N PHE A 173 -3.01 -0.29 9.58
CA PHE A 173 -2.51 -1.63 9.93
C PHE A 173 -2.86 -2.69 8.87
N LEU A 174 -4.07 -2.66 8.31
CA LEU A 174 -4.48 -3.60 7.26
C LEU A 174 -3.73 -3.34 5.94
N GLU A 175 -3.54 -2.08 5.55
CA GLU A 175 -2.74 -1.70 4.39
C GLU A 175 -1.30 -2.22 4.53
N ASP A 176 -0.63 -1.93 5.65
CA ASP A 176 0.75 -2.38 5.91
C ASP A 176 0.86 -3.91 6.01
N LEU A 177 -0.17 -4.57 6.55
CA LEU A 177 -0.24 -6.04 6.62
C LEU A 177 -0.32 -6.64 5.22
N VAL A 178 -1.16 -6.09 4.34
CA VAL A 178 -1.31 -6.55 2.95
C VAL A 178 -0.04 -6.27 2.16
N ALA A 179 0.58 -5.09 2.34
CA ALA A 179 1.86 -4.77 1.71
C ALA A 179 2.94 -5.79 2.06
N THR A 180 3.15 -6.01 3.36
CA THR A 180 4.18 -6.97 3.82
C THR A 180 3.87 -8.40 3.39
N ALA A 181 2.60 -8.84 3.49
CA ALA A 181 2.20 -10.19 3.09
C ALA A 181 2.30 -10.38 1.57
N GLY A 182 1.93 -9.38 0.78
CA GLY A 182 2.05 -9.38 -0.68
C GLY A 182 3.51 -9.49 -1.12
N GLY A 183 4.39 -8.67 -0.54
CA GLY A 183 5.82 -8.72 -0.84
C GLY A 183 6.46 -10.06 -0.49
N VAL A 184 6.11 -10.65 0.67
CA VAL A 184 6.55 -12.01 1.04
C VAL A 184 6.01 -13.05 0.08
N LEU A 185 4.73 -12.96 -0.31
CA LEU A 185 4.11 -13.86 -1.28
C LEU A 185 4.80 -13.79 -2.64
N ALA A 186 5.09 -12.57 -3.12
CA ALA A 186 5.83 -12.34 -4.36
C ALA A 186 7.23 -12.97 -4.30
N MET A 187 7.97 -12.78 -3.20
CA MET A 187 9.30 -13.39 -3.02
C MET A 187 9.24 -14.92 -3.05
N ILE A 188 8.29 -15.52 -2.32
CA ILE A 188 8.08 -16.96 -2.31
C ILE A 188 7.78 -17.48 -3.72
N ALA A 189 6.89 -16.81 -4.45
CA ALA A 189 6.51 -17.18 -5.80
C ALA A 189 7.69 -17.14 -6.78
N ILE A 190 8.54 -16.10 -6.69
CA ILE A 190 9.75 -15.97 -7.51
C ILE A 190 10.77 -17.06 -7.19
N VAL A 191 10.96 -17.39 -5.90
CA VAL A 191 11.86 -18.49 -5.49
C VAL A 191 11.33 -19.84 -6.00
N ILE A 192 10.04 -20.11 -5.86
CA ILE A 192 9.43 -21.35 -6.40
C ILE A 192 9.60 -21.40 -7.91
N SER A 193 9.29 -20.32 -8.63
CA SER A 193 9.43 -20.22 -10.08
C SER A 193 10.87 -20.53 -10.52
N HIS A 194 11.85 -19.95 -9.83
CA HIS A 194 13.27 -20.16 -10.14
C HIS A 194 13.76 -21.58 -9.87
N LEU A 195 13.33 -22.20 -8.77
CA LEU A 195 13.79 -23.54 -8.37
C LEU A 195 13.10 -24.67 -9.15
N THR A 196 11.84 -24.47 -9.53
CA THR A 196 11.00 -25.53 -10.12
C THR A 196 10.68 -25.30 -11.59
N ASN A 197 11.06 -24.15 -12.18
CA ASN A 197 10.62 -23.67 -13.49
C ASN A 197 9.09 -23.53 -13.60
N LEU A 198 8.39 -23.45 -12.46
CA LEU A 198 6.93 -23.30 -12.40
C LEU A 198 6.54 -21.81 -12.41
N HIS A 199 6.67 -21.17 -13.55
CA HIS A 199 6.34 -19.74 -13.72
C HIS A 199 4.88 -19.38 -13.38
N ALA A 200 3.99 -20.36 -13.28
CA ALA A 200 2.62 -20.18 -12.81
C ALA A 200 2.56 -19.60 -11.37
N ALA A 201 3.56 -19.85 -10.52
CA ALA A 201 3.60 -19.36 -9.15
C ALA A 201 3.57 -17.82 -9.09
N GLU A 202 4.36 -17.14 -9.93
CA GLU A 202 4.41 -15.67 -10.00
C GLU A 202 3.08 -15.06 -10.45
N ARG A 203 2.41 -15.72 -11.40
CA ARG A 203 1.11 -15.31 -11.97
C ARG A 203 -0.01 -15.43 -10.94
N ILE A 204 -0.03 -16.54 -10.22
CA ILE A 204 -0.99 -16.76 -9.12
C ILE A 204 -0.74 -15.77 -7.99
N ALA A 205 0.52 -15.52 -7.63
CA ALA A 205 0.86 -14.52 -6.62
C ALA A 205 0.37 -13.12 -7.01
N SER A 206 0.53 -12.70 -8.27
CA SER A 206 0.02 -11.42 -8.77
C SER A 206 -1.50 -11.31 -8.59
N ILE A 207 -2.26 -12.35 -8.96
CA ILE A 207 -3.72 -12.37 -8.78
C ILE A 207 -4.08 -12.28 -7.29
N LEU A 208 -3.41 -13.03 -6.43
CA LEU A 208 -3.65 -13.01 -4.98
C LEU A 208 -3.35 -11.64 -4.37
N ILE A 209 -2.24 -11.00 -4.75
CA ILE A 209 -1.89 -9.65 -4.32
C ILE A 209 -2.98 -8.66 -4.74
N GLY A 210 -3.43 -8.71 -6.00
CA GLY A 210 -4.53 -7.87 -6.47
C GLY A 210 -5.84 -8.08 -5.69
N MET A 211 -6.18 -9.34 -5.34
CA MET A 211 -7.34 -9.63 -4.50
C MET A 211 -7.17 -9.11 -3.06
N MET A 212 -5.97 -9.21 -2.49
CA MET A 212 -5.66 -8.68 -1.17
C MET A 212 -5.78 -7.14 -1.16
N MET A 213 -5.31 -6.45 -2.19
CA MET A 213 -5.50 -5.01 -2.37
C MET A 213 -7.00 -4.64 -2.39
N LEU A 214 -7.80 -5.39 -3.17
CA LEU A 214 -9.24 -5.15 -3.26
C LEU A 214 -9.96 -5.37 -1.92
N PHE A 215 -9.48 -6.28 -1.09
CA PHE A 215 -10.07 -6.55 0.21
C PHE A 215 -9.87 -5.41 1.23
N VAL A 216 -8.80 -4.63 1.11
CA VAL A 216 -8.50 -3.51 2.04
C VAL A 216 -9.22 -2.23 1.65
N VAL A 217 -9.61 -2.08 0.39
CA VAL A 217 -10.34 -0.93 -0.17
C VAL A 217 -11.82 -0.99 0.15
#